data_01432bea562cb2e6d9ee9e76304e5f54
#
_entry.id   01432bea562cb2e6d9ee9e76304e5f54
#
_cell.length_a   1.000
_cell.length_b   1.000
_cell.length_c   1.000
_cell.angle_alpha   90.00
_cell.angle_beta   90.00
_cell.angle_gamma   90.00
#
_symmetry.space_group_name_H-M   'P 1'
#
loop_
_entity.id
_entity.type
_entity.pdbx_description
1 polymer ?
#
loop_
_entity_poly.entity_id
_entity_poly.type
_entity_poly.pdbx_seq_one_letter_code
_entity_poly.pdbx_strand_id
1 'polypeptide(L)'
;MIRVACRLAIVLLAAASTRGFSASSPPDADAEWREGRLPASLTQGEPIKGGTLVVRIDQEPPSLDGITDSALAITWMLERKVIESMAQLDAKKHPDYPLEPALATGWEISPDQLTFTFHLRRGVVWHDGAPFSGKDVVATIQKILDPGVRSLHLRNNFADLADISTAPGDDFTVIARYRKPYFLAFRALATLPIYPAHLLAKAGDMLHAPIHRAPVGTGPFRFEQWKSGDRISFVRNERYWGRKAHLDRVVYRVVADPAVGFQLLKQGEFDLYLQLQPQQWLRDLEAAGLKGRVHRIRFFNPNYNWIGWNEERTFFADARVRQALNYAIDTEAVRKTFLFGLDRPTTCHFYLESSACDPSLAPRPYDPAQAAKLLDEAGWQDHDGDGIRDKDGVPFRFTFLMNADSVFLAKLAPYLQQELAKLGVAMEIRKVDWALFTQLIGEHRFDATSLRWGNSDVAQDPYEIWHSSQMKDGSNVISFKDPRVDALIEQARATLDDARRNEMYRKMGRVLYDEAPYVFLYSRPSLDAARERVRGLRPSVAWYDLQDVWLSRR
;
A
#
# COMPACT_ATOMS: atom_id res chain seq x y z
N MET A 1 19.71 76.91 40.57
CA MET A 1 21.07 76.70 39.99
C MET A 1 21.44 75.26 40.27
N ILE A 2 21.61 74.51 39.35
CA ILE A 2 22.42 73.29 39.15
C ILE A 2 21.74 72.46 38.07
N ARG A 3 22.38 72.40 36.92
CA ARG A 3 22.00 71.56 35.74
C ARG A 3 22.31 70.13 36.04
N VAL A 4 21.34 69.22 35.79
CA VAL A 4 21.57 67.82 35.79
C VAL A 4 21.54 67.30 34.32
N ALA A 5 22.69 66.82 33.90
CA ALA A 5 22.87 66.22 32.57
C ALA A 5 22.28 64.82 32.50
N CYS A 6 21.38 64.62 31.58
CA CYS A 6 20.84 63.26 31.24
C CYS A 6 21.89 62.54 30.44
N ARG A 7 22.45 61.45 30.98
CA ARG A 7 23.22 60.48 30.21
C ARG A 7 22.25 59.37 29.66
N LEU A 8 22.12 59.34 28.35
CA LEU A 8 21.48 58.22 27.64
C LEU A 8 22.35 56.96 27.82
N ALA A 9 21.84 55.99 28.48
CA ALA A 9 22.40 54.65 28.45
C ALA A 9 21.80 53.87 27.25
N ILE A 10 22.62 53.65 26.24
CA ILE A 10 22.29 52.76 25.12
C ILE A 10 22.39 51.32 25.65
N VAL A 11 21.24 50.66 25.83
CA VAL A 11 21.16 49.22 26.09
C VAL A 11 21.33 48.54 24.75
N LEU A 12 22.50 47.97 24.50
CA LEU A 12 22.73 47.00 23.44
C LEU A 12 21.94 45.72 23.78
N LEU A 13 20.79 45.55 23.17
CA LEU A 13 20.15 44.23 23.11
C LEU A 13 21.01 43.32 22.23
N ALA A 14 21.74 42.42 22.85
CA ALA A 14 22.33 41.29 22.19
C ALA A 14 21.20 40.44 21.60
N ALA A 15 21.02 40.49 20.29
CA ALA A 15 20.20 39.56 19.57
C ALA A 15 20.82 38.16 19.71
N ALA A 16 20.33 37.39 20.68
CA ALA A 16 20.59 35.96 20.71
C ALA A 16 19.99 35.38 19.42
N SER A 17 20.85 35.13 18.44
CA SER A 17 20.51 34.32 17.29
C SER A 17 20.06 32.97 17.79
N THR A 18 18.76 32.77 17.89
CA THR A 18 18.17 31.45 17.91
C THR A 18 18.58 30.78 16.59
N ARG A 19 19.70 30.07 16.62
CA ARG A 19 19.96 29.05 15.63
C ARG A 19 18.77 28.12 15.72
N GLY A 20 17.79 28.31 14.84
CA GLY A 20 16.82 27.32 14.53
C GLY A 20 17.62 26.05 14.22
N PHE A 21 17.41 25.02 15.02
CA PHE A 21 17.76 23.68 14.60
C PHE A 21 16.89 23.41 13.36
N SER A 22 17.40 23.79 12.21
CA SER A 22 17.04 23.12 10.97
C SER A 22 17.41 21.67 11.23
N ALA A 23 16.42 20.86 11.55
CA ALA A 23 16.56 19.43 11.44
C ALA A 23 16.96 19.23 9.98
N SER A 24 18.25 19.05 9.73
CA SER A 24 18.73 18.60 8.44
C SER A 24 17.90 17.36 8.15
N SER A 25 17.09 17.41 7.10
CA SER A 25 16.44 16.24 6.57
C SER A 25 17.49 15.15 6.56
N PRO A 26 17.21 13.93 7.07
CA PRO A 26 18.17 12.85 7.00
C PRO A 26 18.65 12.75 5.56
N PRO A 27 19.93 12.44 5.29
CA PRO A 27 20.47 12.35 3.95
C PRO A 27 19.47 11.57 3.11
N ASP A 28 19.04 12.16 2.03
CA ASP A 28 17.84 11.83 1.31
C ASP A 28 17.97 10.42 0.71
N ALA A 29 17.68 9.39 1.52
CA ALA A 29 17.61 8.01 1.05
C ALA A 29 16.57 7.86 -0.07
N ASP A 30 15.58 8.78 -0.10
CA ASP A 30 14.63 8.92 -1.20
C ASP A 30 15.29 9.45 -2.46
N ALA A 31 16.21 10.42 -2.38
CA ALA A 31 16.94 10.90 -3.55
C ALA A 31 17.83 9.77 -4.11
N GLU A 32 18.50 9.03 -3.25
CA GLU A 32 19.26 7.85 -3.67
C GLU A 32 18.35 6.78 -4.29
N TRP A 33 17.17 6.55 -3.72
CA TRP A 33 16.20 5.62 -4.26
C TRP A 33 15.58 6.10 -5.58
N ARG A 34 15.08 7.35 -5.64
CA ARG A 34 14.50 7.96 -6.85
C ARG A 34 15.46 7.98 -8.02
N GLU A 35 16.75 8.15 -7.76
CA GLU A 35 17.79 8.09 -8.75
C GLU A 35 18.27 6.66 -9.02
N GLY A 36 17.61 5.62 -8.43
CA GLY A 36 18.02 4.22 -8.55
C GLY A 36 19.35 3.93 -7.86
N ARG A 37 19.84 4.85 -7.03
CA ARG A 37 21.09 4.72 -6.28
C ARG A 37 20.78 4.23 -4.87
N LEU A 38 21.26 3.05 -4.55
CA LEU A 38 21.35 2.52 -3.18
C LEU A 38 22.80 2.60 -2.73
N PRO A 39 23.08 2.60 -1.42
CA PRO A 39 24.43 2.48 -0.93
C PRO A 39 25.18 1.36 -1.64
N ALA A 40 26.40 1.65 -2.13
CA ALA A 40 27.21 0.67 -2.84
C ALA A 40 27.36 -0.65 -2.06
N SER A 41 27.39 -0.55 -0.73
CA SER A 41 27.40 -1.70 0.17
C SER A 41 26.19 -2.63 0.04
N LEU A 42 25.03 -2.15 -0.40
CA LEU A 42 23.83 -2.99 -0.62
C LEU A 42 23.74 -3.55 -2.04
N THR A 43 24.41 -2.93 -3.01
CA THR A 43 24.22 -3.23 -4.44
C THR A 43 25.43 -3.80 -5.14
N GLN A 44 26.64 -3.69 -4.56
CA GLN A 44 27.90 -4.06 -5.19
C GLN A 44 28.55 -5.28 -4.54
N GLY A 45 29.43 -5.93 -5.28
CA GLY A 45 30.23 -7.10 -4.89
C GLY A 45 29.95 -8.31 -5.75
N GLU A 46 30.82 -9.31 -5.63
CA GLU A 46 30.68 -10.59 -6.30
C GLU A 46 29.70 -11.48 -5.53
N PRO A 47 28.59 -11.94 -6.16
CA PRO A 47 27.60 -12.76 -5.48
C PRO A 47 28.18 -14.08 -4.96
N ILE A 48 27.89 -14.37 -3.71
CA ILE A 48 28.26 -15.62 -3.04
C ILE A 48 27.04 -16.51 -2.96
N LYS A 49 27.15 -17.76 -3.39
CA LYS A 49 26.10 -18.76 -3.25
C LYS A 49 26.04 -19.29 -1.82
N GLY A 50 24.82 -19.48 -1.32
CA GLY A 50 24.58 -20.09 -0.03
C GLY A 50 24.01 -19.14 1.02
N GLY A 51 23.71 -19.70 2.17
CA GLY A 51 23.24 -18.99 3.33
C GLY A 51 21.73 -18.83 3.44
N THR A 52 21.30 -18.44 4.64
CA THR A 52 19.89 -18.20 4.99
C THR A 52 19.70 -16.73 5.28
N LEU A 53 18.78 -16.09 4.55
CA LEU A 53 18.30 -14.74 4.84
C LEU A 53 17.15 -14.83 5.86
N VAL A 54 17.31 -14.18 7.00
CA VAL A 54 16.27 -14.11 8.03
C VAL A 54 15.61 -12.74 7.98
N VAL A 55 14.30 -12.72 7.67
CA VAL A 55 13.49 -11.51 7.52
C VAL A 55 12.49 -11.43 8.68
N ARG A 56 12.43 -10.29 9.35
CA ARG A 56 11.37 -10.02 10.34
C ARG A 56 10.11 -9.54 9.64
N ILE A 57 8.97 -10.12 10.03
CA ILE A 57 7.62 -9.60 9.73
C ILE A 57 6.87 -9.35 11.04
N ASP A 58 5.93 -8.41 11.04
CA ASP A 58 5.17 -8.02 12.22
C ASP A 58 3.93 -8.90 12.46
N GLN A 59 3.39 -9.49 11.41
CA GLN A 59 2.23 -10.36 11.51
C GLN A 59 2.30 -11.52 10.52
N GLU A 60 1.70 -12.63 10.91
CA GLU A 60 1.50 -13.79 10.06
C GLU A 60 0.42 -13.48 9.01
N PRO A 61 0.64 -13.81 7.72
CA PRO A 61 -0.42 -13.67 6.73
C PRO A 61 -1.54 -14.68 7.01
N PRO A 62 -2.81 -14.34 6.70
CA PRO A 62 -3.92 -15.28 6.88
C PRO A 62 -3.80 -16.51 5.95
N SER A 63 -3.17 -16.33 4.80
CA SER A 63 -2.93 -17.38 3.80
C SER A 63 -1.66 -17.14 2.99
N LEU A 64 -1.31 -18.09 2.12
CA LEU A 64 -0.33 -17.96 1.05
C LEU A 64 -1.00 -18.16 -0.33
N ASP A 65 -2.21 -17.63 -0.48
CA ASP A 65 -3.02 -17.71 -1.69
C ASP A 65 -3.50 -16.31 -2.10
N GLY A 66 -2.95 -15.76 -3.16
CA GLY A 66 -3.31 -14.45 -3.70
C GLY A 66 -4.59 -14.43 -4.54
N ILE A 67 -5.28 -15.56 -4.75
CA ILE A 67 -6.59 -15.57 -5.41
C ILE A 67 -7.69 -15.16 -4.43
N THR A 68 -7.64 -15.65 -3.20
CA THR A 68 -8.70 -15.42 -2.21
C THR A 68 -8.36 -14.37 -1.16
N ASP A 69 -7.10 -13.95 -1.11
CA ASP A 69 -6.58 -13.02 -0.09
C ASP A 69 -5.72 -11.93 -0.75
N SER A 70 -5.93 -10.69 -0.35
CA SER A 70 -5.23 -9.49 -0.84
C SER A 70 -4.21 -8.92 0.16
N ALA A 71 -3.84 -9.68 1.20
CA ALA A 71 -2.87 -9.21 2.18
C ALA A 71 -1.50 -8.91 1.53
N LEU A 72 -0.95 -7.73 1.76
CA LEU A 72 0.35 -7.31 1.20
C LEU A 72 1.50 -8.28 1.52
N ALA A 73 1.41 -9.00 2.65
CA ALA A 73 2.39 -10.01 3.02
C ALA A 73 2.50 -11.14 1.98
N ILE A 74 1.41 -11.46 1.27
CA ILE A 74 1.40 -12.45 0.18
C ILE A 74 2.28 -11.97 -0.96
N THR A 75 2.09 -10.73 -1.41
CA THR A 75 2.95 -10.11 -2.43
C THR A 75 4.42 -10.15 -2.01
N TRP A 76 4.73 -9.79 -0.75
CA TRP A 76 6.12 -9.77 -0.29
C TRP A 76 6.79 -11.13 -0.29
N MET A 77 6.04 -12.19 0.03
CA MET A 77 6.58 -13.54 0.19
C MET A 77 6.52 -14.35 -1.09
N LEU A 78 5.48 -14.20 -1.88
CA LEU A 78 5.18 -15.12 -2.98
C LEU A 78 5.48 -14.55 -4.36
N GLU A 79 5.03 -13.34 -4.64
CA GLU A 79 5.16 -12.81 -6.00
C GLU A 79 6.63 -12.71 -6.42
N ARG A 80 6.94 -13.23 -7.60
CA ARG A 80 8.28 -13.28 -8.20
C ARG A 80 9.28 -14.18 -7.44
N LYS A 81 8.93 -14.68 -6.27
CA LYS A 81 9.80 -15.54 -5.46
C LYS A 81 9.37 -17.00 -5.51
N VAL A 82 8.09 -17.26 -5.39
CA VAL A 82 7.47 -18.59 -5.39
C VAL A 82 6.51 -18.73 -6.56
N ILE A 83 5.63 -17.76 -6.75
CA ILE A 83 4.63 -17.73 -7.81
C ILE A 83 5.02 -16.64 -8.81
N GLU A 84 5.07 -17.00 -10.09
CA GLU A 84 5.42 -16.10 -11.17
C GLU A 84 4.20 -15.78 -12.03
N SER A 85 4.33 -14.72 -12.81
CA SER A 85 3.35 -14.23 -13.79
C SER A 85 3.90 -14.34 -15.20
N MET A 86 3.09 -14.04 -16.22
CA MET A 86 3.53 -14.05 -17.62
C MET A 86 4.58 -12.97 -17.90
N ALA A 87 4.42 -11.78 -17.31
CA ALA A 87 5.43 -10.73 -17.29
C ALA A 87 5.55 -10.13 -15.89
N GLN A 88 6.63 -9.45 -15.61
CA GLN A 88 6.91 -8.82 -14.31
C GLN A 88 7.38 -7.38 -14.48
N LEU A 89 7.32 -6.60 -13.39
CA LEU A 89 7.83 -5.23 -13.37
C LEU A 89 9.38 -5.26 -13.40
N ASP A 90 10.00 -4.48 -14.27
CA ASP A 90 11.45 -4.24 -14.19
C ASP A 90 11.76 -3.31 -13.00
N ALA A 91 12.11 -3.91 -11.87
CA ALA A 91 12.41 -3.19 -10.63
C ALA A 91 13.62 -2.23 -10.73
N LYS A 92 14.40 -2.30 -11.81
CA LYS A 92 15.57 -1.45 -12.05
C LYS A 92 15.20 -0.14 -12.75
N LYS A 93 14.00 -0.05 -13.33
CA LYS A 93 13.52 1.10 -14.12
C LYS A 93 12.46 1.92 -13.37
N HIS A 94 12.83 2.43 -12.21
CA HIS A 94 12.05 3.43 -11.48
C HIS A 94 12.01 4.77 -12.25
N PRO A 95 10.91 5.53 -12.25
CA PRO A 95 9.63 5.28 -11.57
C PRO A 95 8.60 4.52 -12.43
N ASP A 96 8.88 4.25 -13.69
CA ASP A 96 7.87 3.78 -14.65
C ASP A 96 7.60 2.27 -14.55
N TYR A 97 8.58 1.50 -14.07
CA TYR A 97 8.51 0.05 -13.92
C TYR A 97 7.85 -0.65 -15.12
N PRO A 98 8.44 -0.58 -16.32
CA PRO A 98 7.91 -1.26 -17.50
C PRO A 98 7.90 -2.77 -17.27
N LEU A 99 7.05 -3.46 -18.04
CA LEU A 99 6.98 -4.92 -17.97
C LEU A 99 8.14 -5.56 -18.74
N GLU A 100 8.73 -6.59 -18.17
CA GLU A 100 9.69 -7.47 -18.80
C GLU A 100 9.18 -8.92 -18.85
N PRO A 101 9.59 -9.74 -19.83
CA PRO A 101 9.19 -11.13 -19.94
C PRO A 101 9.56 -11.97 -18.71
N ALA A 102 8.61 -12.83 -18.25
CA ALA A 102 8.82 -13.81 -17.19
C ALA A 102 8.41 -15.21 -17.69
N LEU A 103 7.24 -15.76 -17.33
CA LEU A 103 6.77 -17.04 -17.90
C LEU A 103 6.39 -16.92 -19.38
N ALA A 104 6.08 -15.73 -19.87
CA ALA A 104 6.04 -15.47 -21.31
C ALA A 104 7.45 -15.08 -21.82
N THR A 105 7.74 -15.42 -23.07
CA THR A 105 8.93 -14.96 -23.80
C THR A 105 8.69 -13.67 -24.56
N GLY A 106 7.42 -13.34 -24.81
CA GLY A 106 6.93 -12.14 -25.48
C GLY A 106 5.43 -12.16 -25.65
N TRP A 107 4.90 -11.10 -26.24
CA TRP A 107 3.46 -10.91 -26.47
C TRP A 107 3.19 -10.04 -27.67
N GLU A 108 1.97 -10.14 -28.16
CA GLU A 108 1.41 -9.31 -29.21
C GLU A 108 0.12 -8.64 -28.72
N ILE A 109 -0.10 -7.40 -29.11
CA ILE A 109 -1.30 -6.63 -28.79
C ILE A 109 -1.92 -6.21 -30.12
N SER A 110 -3.19 -6.55 -30.35
CA SER A 110 -3.90 -6.13 -31.55
C SER A 110 -4.03 -4.60 -31.62
N PRO A 111 -4.13 -4.00 -32.83
CA PRO A 111 -4.22 -2.54 -32.98
C PRO A 111 -5.40 -1.89 -32.23
N ASP A 112 -6.51 -2.62 -32.06
CA ASP A 112 -7.68 -2.19 -31.28
C ASP A 112 -7.50 -2.41 -29.76
N GLN A 113 -6.39 -3.05 -29.36
CA GLN A 113 -6.05 -3.42 -27.98
C GLN A 113 -7.13 -4.28 -27.29
N LEU A 114 -7.88 -5.06 -28.06
CA LEU A 114 -8.88 -6.00 -27.53
C LEU A 114 -8.39 -7.43 -27.49
N THR A 115 -7.33 -7.77 -28.22
CA THR A 115 -6.75 -9.12 -28.24
C THR A 115 -5.29 -9.08 -27.79
N PHE A 116 -4.97 -9.91 -26.82
CA PHE A 116 -3.63 -10.07 -26.26
C PHE A 116 -3.17 -11.50 -26.47
N THR A 117 -2.04 -11.68 -27.15
CA THR A 117 -1.44 -13.00 -27.39
C THR A 117 -0.13 -13.10 -26.63
N PHE A 118 0.00 -14.11 -25.77
CA PHE A 118 1.21 -14.37 -24.98
C PHE A 118 1.88 -15.66 -25.44
N HIS A 119 3.18 -15.59 -25.72
CA HIS A 119 4.03 -16.75 -26.08
C HIS A 119 4.77 -17.24 -24.83
N LEU A 120 4.42 -18.41 -24.36
CA LEU A 120 4.93 -18.95 -23.10
C LEU A 120 6.23 -19.72 -23.26
N ARG A 121 7.04 -19.75 -22.20
CA ARG A 121 8.26 -20.55 -22.12
C ARG A 121 7.92 -22.03 -22.11
N ARG A 122 8.67 -22.80 -22.91
CA ARG A 122 8.63 -24.26 -22.89
C ARG A 122 9.64 -24.81 -21.87
N GLY A 123 9.35 -25.98 -21.30
CA GLY A 123 10.25 -26.66 -20.37
C GLY A 123 10.24 -26.12 -18.93
N VAL A 124 9.37 -25.18 -18.60
CA VAL A 124 9.14 -24.74 -17.21
C VAL A 124 8.39 -25.84 -16.48
N VAL A 125 8.77 -26.10 -15.23
CA VAL A 125 8.11 -27.08 -14.36
C VAL A 125 7.70 -26.43 -13.04
N TRP A 126 6.54 -26.84 -12.52
CA TRP A 126 6.09 -26.50 -11.19
C TRP A 126 7.01 -27.09 -10.11
N HIS A 127 6.98 -26.57 -8.89
CA HIS A 127 7.80 -27.06 -7.78
C HIS A 127 7.55 -28.54 -7.44
N ASP A 128 6.37 -29.05 -7.72
CA ASP A 128 6.01 -30.47 -7.57
C ASP A 128 6.44 -31.36 -8.76
N GLY A 129 6.95 -30.72 -9.83
CA GLY A 129 7.47 -31.42 -11.02
C GLY A 129 6.48 -31.53 -12.18
N ALA A 130 5.23 -31.09 -12.03
CA ALA A 130 4.29 -31.03 -13.14
C ALA A 130 4.75 -30.01 -14.21
N PRO A 131 4.47 -30.24 -15.51
CA PRO A 131 4.83 -29.28 -16.57
C PRO A 131 3.90 -28.07 -16.52
N PHE A 132 4.49 -26.87 -16.75
CA PHE A 132 3.75 -25.62 -16.93
C PHE A 132 3.31 -25.47 -18.40
N SER A 133 2.12 -24.92 -18.61
CA SER A 133 1.58 -24.59 -19.94
C SER A 133 0.54 -23.47 -19.87
N GLY A 134 -0.01 -23.05 -21.01
CA GLY A 134 -1.11 -22.09 -21.09
C GLY A 134 -2.40 -22.54 -20.43
N LYS A 135 -2.57 -23.84 -20.21
CA LYS A 135 -3.71 -24.37 -19.45
C LYS A 135 -3.73 -23.87 -18.01
N ASP A 136 -2.55 -23.62 -17.42
CA ASP A 136 -2.43 -23.07 -16.07
C ASP A 136 -2.89 -21.61 -16.03
N VAL A 137 -2.55 -20.83 -17.06
CA VAL A 137 -3.00 -19.43 -17.22
C VAL A 137 -4.52 -19.37 -17.35
N VAL A 138 -5.09 -20.20 -18.25
CA VAL A 138 -6.54 -20.28 -18.48
C VAL A 138 -7.27 -20.70 -17.20
N ALA A 139 -6.79 -21.76 -16.53
CA ALA A 139 -7.38 -22.27 -15.29
C ALA A 139 -7.34 -21.23 -14.15
N THR A 140 -6.25 -20.48 -14.04
CA THR A 140 -6.13 -19.41 -13.02
C THR A 140 -7.20 -18.34 -13.22
N ILE A 141 -7.37 -17.85 -14.46
CA ILE A 141 -8.37 -16.82 -14.76
C ILE A 141 -9.79 -17.37 -14.59
N GLN A 142 -10.06 -18.59 -15.04
CA GLN A 142 -11.36 -19.24 -14.84
C GLN A 142 -11.70 -19.37 -13.35
N LYS A 143 -10.70 -19.69 -12.51
CA LYS A 143 -10.88 -19.77 -11.05
C LYS A 143 -11.20 -18.42 -10.43
N ILE A 144 -10.57 -17.34 -10.90
CA ILE A 144 -10.85 -15.97 -10.46
C ILE A 144 -12.26 -15.52 -10.88
N LEU A 145 -12.69 -15.93 -12.07
CA LEU A 145 -14.02 -15.58 -12.60
C LEU A 145 -15.16 -16.42 -11.99
N ASP A 146 -14.85 -17.52 -11.32
CA ASP A 146 -15.84 -18.35 -10.63
C ASP A 146 -16.54 -17.56 -9.53
N PRO A 147 -17.89 -17.35 -9.60
CA PRO A 147 -18.63 -16.59 -8.58
C PRO A 147 -18.54 -17.20 -7.17
N GLY A 148 -18.29 -18.51 -7.08
CA GLY A 148 -18.11 -19.20 -5.81
C GLY A 148 -16.76 -18.94 -5.13
N VAL A 149 -15.83 -18.27 -5.81
CA VAL A 149 -14.50 -17.95 -5.28
C VAL A 149 -14.43 -16.49 -4.81
N ARG A 150 -13.90 -16.28 -3.62
CA ARG A 150 -13.73 -14.93 -3.04
C ARG A 150 -12.54 -14.20 -3.70
N SER A 151 -12.73 -13.69 -4.90
CA SER A 151 -11.67 -13.08 -5.73
C SER A 151 -12.05 -11.72 -6.33
N LEU A 152 -12.97 -10.98 -5.70
CA LEU A 152 -13.52 -9.74 -6.27
C LEU A 152 -12.42 -8.71 -6.56
N HIS A 153 -11.43 -8.59 -5.69
CA HIS A 153 -10.26 -7.71 -5.86
C HIS A 153 -9.46 -7.98 -7.16
N LEU A 154 -9.52 -9.20 -7.70
CA LEU A 154 -8.93 -9.56 -8.99
C LEU A 154 -9.96 -9.54 -10.11
N ARG A 155 -11.18 -10.02 -9.84
CA ARG A 155 -12.24 -10.25 -10.83
C ARG A 155 -12.62 -8.99 -11.58
N ASN A 156 -12.62 -7.83 -10.92
CA ASN A 156 -12.94 -6.54 -11.53
C ASN A 156 -12.04 -6.19 -12.73
N ASN A 157 -10.80 -6.69 -12.74
CA ASN A 157 -9.87 -6.50 -13.86
C ASN A 157 -10.25 -7.32 -15.11
N PHE A 158 -11.08 -8.36 -14.94
CA PHE A 158 -11.49 -9.28 -16.00
C PHE A 158 -12.98 -9.20 -16.32
N ALA A 159 -13.69 -8.18 -15.81
CA ALA A 159 -15.14 -8.02 -16.01
C ALA A 159 -15.52 -7.96 -17.51
N ASP A 160 -14.66 -7.40 -18.33
CA ASP A 160 -14.85 -7.27 -19.78
C ASP A 160 -14.12 -8.33 -20.61
N LEU A 161 -13.51 -9.32 -19.97
CA LEU A 161 -12.91 -10.45 -20.68
C LEU A 161 -14.01 -11.28 -21.36
N ALA A 162 -13.91 -11.43 -22.68
CA ALA A 162 -14.85 -12.20 -23.49
C ALA A 162 -14.47 -13.67 -23.53
N ASP A 163 -13.17 -13.94 -23.71
CA ASP A 163 -12.61 -15.27 -23.85
C ASP A 163 -11.14 -15.29 -23.47
N ILE A 164 -10.69 -16.42 -22.94
CA ILE A 164 -9.29 -16.76 -22.78
C ILE A 164 -9.09 -18.24 -23.06
N SER A 165 -8.15 -18.57 -23.96
CA SER A 165 -7.89 -19.94 -24.40
C SER A 165 -6.43 -20.09 -24.83
N THR A 166 -5.98 -21.34 -24.95
CA THR A 166 -4.76 -21.65 -25.69
C THR A 166 -5.06 -21.66 -27.20
N ALA A 167 -4.04 -21.33 -28.00
CA ALA A 167 -4.18 -21.40 -29.45
C ALA A 167 -4.43 -22.85 -29.92
N PRO A 168 -5.21 -23.07 -31.00
CA PRO A 168 -5.46 -24.42 -31.50
C PRO A 168 -4.16 -25.15 -31.83
N GLY A 169 -3.92 -26.29 -31.18
CA GLY A 169 -2.72 -27.11 -31.38
C GLY A 169 -1.44 -26.59 -30.70
N ASP A 170 -1.50 -25.49 -29.95
CA ASP A 170 -0.33 -24.98 -29.21
C ASP A 170 -0.69 -24.54 -27.77
N ASP A 171 -0.40 -25.44 -26.82
CA ASP A 171 -0.62 -25.18 -25.40
C ASP A 171 0.33 -24.08 -24.82
N PHE A 172 1.24 -23.52 -25.61
CA PHE A 172 2.20 -22.49 -25.18
C PHE A 172 1.92 -21.09 -25.76
N THR A 173 0.81 -20.94 -26.47
CA THR A 173 0.29 -19.65 -26.91
C THR A 173 -1.08 -19.41 -26.28
N VAL A 174 -1.18 -18.35 -25.46
CA VAL A 174 -2.43 -17.96 -24.78
C VAL A 174 -3.00 -16.72 -25.46
N ILE A 175 -4.29 -16.76 -25.78
CA ILE A 175 -5.00 -15.66 -26.43
C ILE A 175 -6.14 -15.22 -25.50
N ALA A 176 -6.14 -13.94 -25.13
CA ALA A 176 -7.20 -13.31 -24.34
C ALA A 176 -7.89 -12.23 -25.17
N ARG A 177 -9.24 -12.20 -25.15
CA ARG A 177 -10.05 -11.22 -25.90
C ARG A 177 -10.99 -10.49 -24.96
N TYR A 178 -11.01 -9.16 -25.05
CA TYR A 178 -11.89 -8.28 -24.30
C TYR A 178 -13.02 -7.78 -25.18
N ARG A 179 -14.19 -7.50 -24.60
CA ARG A 179 -15.38 -6.98 -25.28
C ARG A 179 -15.28 -5.48 -25.59
N LYS A 180 -14.55 -4.76 -24.76
CA LYS A 180 -14.32 -3.31 -24.89
C LYS A 180 -12.93 -2.95 -24.32
N PRO A 181 -12.38 -1.79 -24.71
CA PRO A 181 -11.10 -1.34 -24.20
C PRO A 181 -11.12 -1.19 -22.67
N TYR A 182 -10.05 -1.68 -22.04
CA TYR A 182 -9.75 -1.46 -20.64
C TYR A 182 -8.25 -1.23 -20.49
N PHE A 183 -7.86 -0.06 -19.98
CA PHE A 183 -6.46 0.38 -19.97
C PHE A 183 -5.50 -0.55 -19.19
N LEU A 184 -6.01 -1.27 -18.18
CA LEU A 184 -5.23 -2.25 -17.44
C LEU A 184 -5.32 -3.68 -17.99
N ALA A 185 -6.13 -3.95 -19.03
CA ALA A 185 -6.38 -5.31 -19.50
C ALA A 185 -5.08 -6.11 -19.74
N PHE A 186 -4.17 -5.53 -20.53
CA PHE A 186 -2.87 -6.15 -20.78
C PHE A 186 -2.06 -6.35 -19.51
N ARG A 187 -1.93 -5.29 -18.70
CA ARG A 187 -1.12 -5.32 -17.47
C ARG A 187 -1.67 -6.32 -16.46
N ALA A 188 -2.99 -6.32 -16.24
CA ALA A 188 -3.66 -7.26 -15.34
C ALA A 188 -3.48 -8.73 -15.76
N LEU A 189 -3.56 -9.02 -17.07
CA LEU A 189 -3.25 -10.35 -17.60
C LEU A 189 -1.78 -10.71 -17.41
N ALA A 190 -0.89 -9.80 -17.80
CA ALA A 190 0.54 -10.04 -17.84
C ALA A 190 1.16 -10.25 -16.44
N THR A 191 0.70 -9.48 -15.44
CA THR A 191 1.27 -9.52 -14.06
C THR A 191 0.49 -10.42 -13.11
N LEU A 192 -0.59 -11.07 -13.55
CA LEU A 192 -1.34 -12.00 -12.72
C LEU A 192 -0.47 -13.17 -12.27
N PRO A 193 -0.34 -13.46 -10.96
CA PRO A 193 0.28 -14.67 -10.47
C PRO A 193 -0.44 -15.91 -10.99
N ILE A 194 0.29 -16.83 -11.62
CA ILE A 194 -0.28 -18.03 -12.24
C ILE A 194 -0.20 -19.21 -11.26
N TYR A 195 -1.28 -19.97 -11.18
CA TYR A 195 -1.43 -21.14 -10.30
C TYR A 195 -1.57 -22.44 -11.11
N PRO A 196 -1.10 -23.59 -10.57
CA PRO A 196 -1.11 -24.84 -11.29
C PRO A 196 -2.52 -25.40 -11.47
N ALA A 197 -2.94 -25.58 -12.71
CA ALA A 197 -4.27 -26.07 -13.10
C ALA A 197 -4.65 -27.37 -12.39
N HIS A 198 -3.70 -28.32 -12.27
CA HIS A 198 -3.92 -29.63 -11.64
C HIS A 198 -4.20 -29.54 -10.13
N LEU A 199 -3.76 -28.46 -9.45
CA LEU A 199 -4.09 -28.20 -8.05
C LEU A 199 -5.39 -27.39 -7.93
N LEU A 200 -5.60 -26.41 -8.80
CA LEU A 200 -6.86 -25.65 -8.85
C LEU A 200 -8.07 -26.57 -9.11
N ALA A 201 -7.92 -27.56 -9.99
CA ALA A 201 -8.97 -28.55 -10.28
C ALA A 201 -9.34 -29.41 -9.05
N LYS A 202 -8.41 -29.61 -8.12
CA LYS A 202 -8.60 -30.39 -6.89
C LYS A 202 -8.97 -29.55 -5.68
N ALA A 203 -8.91 -28.21 -5.81
CA ALA A 203 -9.00 -27.31 -4.67
C ALA A 203 -10.36 -27.34 -3.96
N GLY A 204 -11.45 -27.68 -4.69
CA GLY A 204 -12.80 -27.57 -4.13
C GLY A 204 -13.05 -26.12 -3.65
N ASP A 205 -13.28 -25.98 -2.34
CA ASP A 205 -13.30 -24.65 -1.69
C ASP A 205 -11.85 -24.14 -1.55
N MET A 206 -11.55 -23.03 -2.22
CA MET A 206 -10.23 -22.41 -2.22
C MET A 206 -9.74 -22.03 -0.83
N LEU A 207 -10.62 -21.62 0.09
CA LEU A 207 -10.26 -21.23 1.46
C LEU A 207 -9.71 -22.41 2.29
N HIS A 208 -10.01 -23.64 1.90
CA HIS A 208 -9.59 -24.86 2.58
C HIS A 208 -8.61 -25.70 1.74
N ALA A 209 -8.26 -25.23 0.55
CA ALA A 209 -7.34 -25.95 -0.34
C ALA A 209 -5.91 -26.01 0.23
N PRO A 210 -5.17 -27.11 0.05
CA PRO A 210 -3.78 -27.22 0.52
C PRO A 210 -2.86 -26.08 0.03
N ILE A 211 -3.10 -25.58 -1.19
CA ILE A 211 -2.34 -24.47 -1.79
C ILE A 211 -2.46 -23.18 -0.98
N HIS A 212 -3.52 -23.03 -0.19
CA HIS A 212 -3.76 -21.90 0.69
C HIS A 212 -2.68 -21.74 1.77
N ARG A 213 -2.03 -22.83 2.18
CA ARG A 213 -0.94 -22.82 3.17
C ARG A 213 0.40 -23.34 2.65
N ALA A 214 0.40 -24.08 1.55
CA ALA A 214 1.60 -24.67 0.96
C ALA A 214 1.64 -24.35 -0.54
N PRO A 215 2.01 -23.14 -0.94
CA PRO A 215 1.99 -22.69 -2.32
C PRO A 215 2.95 -23.50 -3.18
N VAL A 216 2.49 -23.86 -4.37
CA VAL A 216 3.27 -24.48 -5.43
C VAL A 216 3.37 -23.48 -6.57
N GLY A 217 4.57 -23.08 -6.93
CA GLY A 217 4.86 -22.10 -7.98
C GLY A 217 5.91 -22.60 -8.96
N THR A 218 6.39 -21.71 -9.81
CA THR A 218 7.46 -21.95 -10.77
C THR A 218 8.74 -21.21 -10.41
N GLY A 219 8.69 -20.34 -9.39
CA GLY A 219 9.68 -19.34 -9.03
C GLY A 219 11.02 -19.86 -8.48
N PRO A 220 11.98 -18.95 -8.24
CA PRO A 220 13.34 -19.26 -7.78
C PRO A 220 13.41 -19.83 -6.36
N PHE A 221 12.36 -19.70 -5.57
CA PHE A 221 12.23 -20.33 -4.26
C PHE A 221 10.95 -21.18 -4.21
N ARG A 222 11.01 -22.30 -3.49
CA ARG A 222 9.86 -23.19 -3.23
C ARG A 222 9.53 -23.19 -1.75
N PHE A 223 8.25 -23.35 -1.43
CA PHE A 223 7.77 -23.49 -0.06
C PHE A 223 8.46 -24.67 0.65
N GLU A 224 8.84 -24.46 1.89
CA GLU A 224 9.43 -25.49 2.75
C GLU A 224 8.53 -25.79 3.94
N GLN A 225 8.19 -24.76 4.74
CA GLN A 225 7.47 -24.94 5.99
C GLN A 225 6.73 -23.67 6.41
N TRP A 226 5.59 -23.84 7.02
CA TRP A 226 4.90 -22.82 7.80
C TRP A 226 4.61 -23.33 9.21
N LYS A 227 5.26 -22.75 10.20
CA LYS A 227 4.99 -22.95 11.62
C LYS A 227 4.27 -21.71 12.14
N SER A 228 2.94 -21.84 12.36
CA SER A 228 2.10 -20.73 12.81
C SER A 228 2.64 -20.06 14.07
N GLY A 229 2.59 -18.72 14.09
CA GLY A 229 3.09 -17.88 15.15
C GLY A 229 4.62 -17.82 15.29
N ASP A 230 5.37 -18.54 14.44
CA ASP A 230 6.84 -18.57 14.51
C ASP A 230 7.47 -18.12 13.18
N ARG A 231 7.30 -18.93 12.11
CA ARG A 231 7.98 -18.65 10.83
C ARG A 231 7.34 -19.28 9.63
N ILE A 232 7.67 -18.70 8.48
CA ILE A 232 7.42 -19.27 7.15
C ILE A 232 8.77 -19.34 6.44
N SER A 233 9.11 -20.48 5.85
CA SER A 233 10.40 -20.69 5.18
C SER A 233 10.25 -21.20 3.76
N PHE A 234 11.19 -20.76 2.94
CA PHE A 234 11.32 -21.11 1.53
C PHE A 234 12.77 -21.51 1.25
N VAL A 235 12.95 -22.51 0.38
CA VAL A 235 14.28 -22.98 -0.06
C VAL A 235 14.46 -22.72 -1.53
N ARG A 236 15.73 -22.54 -1.96
CA ARG A 236 16.05 -22.36 -3.37
C ARG A 236 15.48 -23.49 -4.24
N ASN A 237 14.91 -23.11 -5.36
CA ASN A 237 14.50 -24.04 -6.41
C ASN A 237 15.68 -24.41 -7.30
N GLU A 238 16.25 -25.61 -7.11
CA GLU A 238 17.38 -26.07 -7.91
C GLU A 238 16.99 -26.41 -9.36
N ARG A 239 15.69 -26.54 -9.66
CA ARG A 239 15.17 -26.78 -11.00
C ARG A 239 14.60 -25.54 -11.67
N TYR A 240 14.92 -24.35 -11.10
CA TYR A 240 14.42 -23.09 -11.64
C TYR A 240 14.86 -22.89 -13.10
N TRP A 241 13.91 -22.52 -13.93
CA TRP A 241 14.11 -22.33 -15.38
C TRP A 241 15.01 -21.13 -15.73
N GLY A 242 15.05 -20.13 -14.86
CA GLY A 242 15.84 -18.91 -15.00
C GLY A 242 17.15 -18.96 -14.21
N ARG A 243 17.70 -17.77 -13.91
CA ARG A 243 18.89 -17.64 -13.08
C ARG A 243 18.57 -18.01 -11.63
N LYS A 244 19.19 -19.02 -11.10
CA LYS A 244 18.98 -19.49 -9.72
C LYS A 244 19.31 -18.39 -8.71
N ALA A 245 18.54 -18.30 -7.63
CA ALA A 245 18.83 -17.43 -6.50
C ALA A 245 20.20 -17.78 -5.86
N HIS A 246 20.85 -16.78 -5.28
CA HIS A 246 22.12 -17.00 -4.57
C HIS A 246 21.92 -17.62 -3.19
N LEU A 247 20.84 -17.23 -2.47
CA LEU A 247 20.50 -17.76 -1.15
C LEU A 247 20.05 -19.23 -1.22
N ASP A 248 20.38 -20.02 -0.21
CA ASP A 248 19.83 -21.39 -0.04
C ASP A 248 18.42 -21.36 0.52
N ARG A 249 18.13 -20.40 1.42
CA ARG A 249 16.87 -20.33 2.18
C ARG A 249 16.51 -18.89 2.52
N VAL A 250 15.21 -18.61 2.58
CA VAL A 250 14.62 -17.39 3.14
C VAL A 250 13.68 -17.79 4.27
N VAL A 251 13.82 -17.16 5.43
CA VAL A 251 12.99 -17.41 6.60
C VAL A 251 12.33 -16.10 7.03
N TYR A 252 11.01 -16.04 6.95
CA TYR A 252 10.23 -14.96 7.52
C TYR A 252 9.84 -15.33 8.94
N ARG A 253 10.40 -14.60 9.93
CA ARG A 253 10.08 -14.80 11.37
C ARG A 253 9.01 -13.80 11.79
N VAL A 254 7.97 -14.32 12.44
CA VAL A 254 6.87 -13.51 12.98
C VAL A 254 7.27 -12.97 14.34
N VAL A 255 7.41 -11.65 14.48
CA VAL A 255 7.63 -10.97 15.75
C VAL A 255 6.79 -9.71 15.78
N ALA A 256 5.62 -9.80 16.42
CA ALA A 256 4.62 -8.74 16.42
C ALA A 256 5.07 -7.52 17.24
N ASP A 257 5.64 -7.73 18.42
CA ASP A 257 6.07 -6.65 19.29
C ASP A 257 7.31 -5.93 18.72
N PRO A 258 7.22 -4.61 18.44
CA PRO A 258 8.33 -3.87 17.86
C PRO A 258 9.55 -3.73 18.79
N ALA A 259 9.35 -3.74 20.12
CA ALA A 259 10.46 -3.62 21.08
C ALA A 259 11.23 -4.94 21.17
N VAL A 260 10.53 -6.07 21.24
CA VAL A 260 11.13 -7.40 21.15
C VAL A 260 11.86 -7.57 19.82
N GLY A 261 11.22 -7.22 18.70
CA GLY A 261 11.83 -7.28 17.39
C GLY A 261 13.12 -6.46 17.29
N PHE A 262 13.12 -5.27 17.85
CA PHE A 262 14.30 -4.41 17.87
C PHE A 262 15.45 -4.99 18.72
N GLN A 263 15.17 -5.62 19.85
CA GLN A 263 16.20 -6.31 20.64
C GLN A 263 16.80 -7.49 19.86
N LEU A 264 15.98 -8.27 19.16
CA LEU A 264 16.45 -9.37 18.32
C LEU A 264 17.30 -8.86 17.14
N LEU A 265 16.95 -7.71 16.55
CA LEU A 265 17.80 -7.05 15.54
C LEU A 265 19.19 -6.69 16.12
N LYS A 266 19.25 -6.15 17.34
CA LYS A 266 20.52 -5.85 18.03
C LYS A 266 21.37 -7.10 18.25
N GLN A 267 20.73 -8.21 18.60
CA GLN A 267 21.38 -9.50 18.82
C GLN A 267 21.86 -10.17 17.53
N GLY A 268 21.36 -9.71 16.36
CA GLY A 268 21.76 -10.26 15.08
C GLY A 268 20.88 -11.37 14.54
N GLU A 269 19.70 -11.51 15.10
CA GLU A 269 18.74 -12.55 14.73
C GLU A 269 18.03 -12.29 13.36
N PHE A 270 18.11 -11.07 12.86
CA PHE A 270 17.52 -10.67 11.57
C PHE A 270 18.59 -10.11 10.64
N ASP A 271 18.50 -10.47 9.37
CA ASP A 271 19.26 -9.88 8.26
C ASP A 271 18.54 -8.69 7.65
N LEU A 272 17.22 -8.82 7.53
CA LEU A 272 16.33 -7.78 7.02
C LEU A 272 15.17 -7.59 8.00
N TYR A 273 15.02 -6.39 8.50
CA TYR A 273 13.92 -6.00 9.38
C TYR A 273 12.97 -5.10 8.61
N LEU A 274 11.77 -5.57 8.34
CA LEU A 274 10.74 -4.81 7.65
C LEU A 274 9.91 -3.98 8.64
N GLN A 275 9.57 -2.75 8.24
CA GLN A 275 8.64 -1.87 8.95
C GLN A 275 9.04 -1.53 10.39
N LEU A 276 10.26 -1.00 10.55
CA LEU A 276 10.67 -0.35 11.81
C LEU A 276 9.72 0.80 12.16
N GLN A 277 9.52 0.99 13.46
CA GLN A 277 8.84 2.20 13.93
C GLN A 277 9.67 3.45 13.61
N PRO A 278 9.04 4.60 13.31
CA PRO A 278 9.76 5.83 12.95
C PRO A 278 10.86 6.21 13.95
N GLN A 279 10.58 6.12 15.25
CA GLN A 279 11.57 6.42 16.28
C GLN A 279 12.76 5.44 16.24
N GLN A 280 12.48 4.15 16.10
CA GLN A 280 13.52 3.11 15.98
C GLN A 280 14.43 3.38 14.79
N TRP A 281 13.83 3.70 13.64
CA TRP A 281 14.55 3.97 12.40
C TRP A 281 15.40 5.24 12.47
N LEU A 282 14.89 6.34 13.07
CA LEU A 282 15.57 7.62 13.15
C LEU A 282 16.65 7.67 14.23
N ARG A 283 16.35 7.16 15.42
CA ARG A 283 17.15 7.40 16.64
C ARG A 283 17.74 6.14 17.24
N ASP A 284 16.91 5.09 17.39
CA ASP A 284 17.32 3.96 18.23
C ASP A 284 18.36 3.09 17.52
N LEU A 285 18.36 3.03 16.17
CA LEU A 285 19.42 2.36 15.41
C LEU A 285 20.80 2.98 15.66
N GLU A 286 20.89 4.31 15.76
CA GLU A 286 22.14 5.00 16.08
C GLU A 286 22.55 4.81 17.53
N ALA A 287 21.62 5.01 18.45
CA ALA A 287 21.85 4.86 19.89
C ALA A 287 22.25 3.43 20.28
N ALA A 288 21.76 2.41 19.55
CA ALA A 288 22.10 1.01 19.80
C ALA A 288 23.50 0.59 19.32
N GLY A 289 24.30 1.51 18.77
CA GLY A 289 25.63 1.17 18.24
C GLY A 289 25.59 0.30 16.97
N LEU A 290 24.49 0.36 16.23
CA LEU A 290 24.30 -0.37 14.97
C LEU A 290 24.77 0.39 13.74
N LYS A 291 25.28 1.62 13.90
CA LYS A 291 25.85 2.43 12.83
C LYS A 291 27.00 1.65 12.14
N GLY A 292 26.93 1.54 10.82
CA GLY A 292 27.89 0.78 10.01
C GLY A 292 27.70 -0.74 10.05
N ARG A 293 26.76 -1.25 10.88
CA ARG A 293 26.41 -2.69 10.96
C ARG A 293 25.06 -3.00 10.34
N VAL A 294 24.22 -1.96 10.19
CA VAL A 294 22.88 -2.01 9.65
C VAL A 294 22.69 -0.80 8.75
N HIS A 295 22.20 -1.02 7.54
CA HIS A 295 21.79 0.03 6.61
C HIS A 295 20.33 0.36 6.82
N ARG A 296 20.00 1.65 6.85
CA ARG A 296 18.63 2.15 6.81
C ARG A 296 18.15 2.18 5.38
N ILE A 297 16.93 1.71 5.15
CA ILE A 297 16.28 1.72 3.85
C ILE A 297 14.94 2.42 4.01
N ARG A 298 14.70 3.43 3.18
CA ARG A 298 13.43 4.16 3.11
C ARG A 298 13.01 4.24 1.65
N PHE A 299 11.79 3.81 1.36
CA PHE A 299 11.21 3.92 0.03
C PHE A 299 9.69 4.05 0.13
N PHE A 300 9.07 4.57 -0.93
CA PHE A 300 7.63 4.67 -1.04
C PHE A 300 7.11 3.68 -2.06
N ASN A 301 6.10 2.96 -1.69
CA ASN A 301 5.24 2.21 -2.60
C ASN A 301 3.89 2.90 -2.69
N PRO A 302 3.05 2.59 -3.68
CA PRO A 302 1.75 3.21 -3.79
C PRO A 302 0.89 2.93 -2.56
N ASN A 303 0.71 3.91 -1.71
CA ASN A 303 -0.15 3.84 -0.53
C ASN A 303 -0.54 5.23 -0.05
N TYR A 304 -1.68 5.32 0.63
CA TYR A 304 -2.06 6.49 1.38
C TYR A 304 -2.92 6.13 2.59
N ASN A 305 -2.75 6.90 3.66
CA ASN A 305 -3.55 6.80 4.88
C ASN A 305 -4.61 7.88 4.84
N TRP A 306 -5.78 7.55 5.35
CA TRP A 306 -6.94 8.42 5.30
C TRP A 306 -7.83 8.27 6.54
N ILE A 307 -8.62 9.32 6.84
CA ILE A 307 -9.79 9.26 7.71
C ILE A 307 -11.00 9.37 6.79
N GLY A 308 -11.99 8.50 6.97
CA GLY A 308 -13.18 8.45 6.13
C GLY A 308 -14.46 8.54 6.95
N TRP A 309 -15.45 9.17 6.34
CA TRP A 309 -16.75 9.46 6.89
C TRP A 309 -17.79 8.62 6.16
N ASN A 310 -18.53 7.78 6.86
CA ASN A 310 -19.58 6.98 6.24
C ASN A 310 -20.75 7.91 5.82
N GLU A 311 -20.89 8.13 4.51
CA GLU A 311 -21.86 9.09 3.96
C GLU A 311 -23.32 8.66 4.07
N GLU A 312 -23.60 7.41 4.45
CA GLU A 312 -24.95 6.97 4.84
C GLU A 312 -25.37 7.53 6.19
N ARG A 313 -24.44 8.08 6.99
CA ARG A 313 -24.75 8.72 8.26
C ARG A 313 -25.18 10.16 8.04
N THR A 314 -26.30 10.56 8.66
CA THR A 314 -26.87 11.90 8.56
C THR A 314 -25.84 13.01 8.84
N PHE A 315 -24.92 12.76 9.77
CA PHE A 315 -23.83 13.69 10.10
C PHE A 315 -22.93 14.01 8.90
N PHE A 316 -22.66 13.04 8.04
CA PHE A 316 -21.64 13.13 6.98
C PHE A 316 -22.22 13.20 5.56
N ALA A 317 -23.54 13.25 5.41
CA ALA A 317 -24.18 13.35 4.11
C ALA A 317 -23.89 14.69 3.40
N ASP A 318 -23.75 15.79 4.17
CA ASP A 318 -23.44 17.12 3.65
C ASP A 318 -21.93 17.32 3.47
N ALA A 319 -21.47 17.63 2.25
CA ALA A 319 -20.08 17.88 1.95
C ALA A 319 -19.46 19.01 2.78
N ARG A 320 -20.25 20.04 3.17
CA ARG A 320 -19.75 21.14 4.03
C ARG A 320 -19.31 20.64 5.40
N VAL A 321 -20.00 19.64 5.95
CA VAL A 321 -19.59 18.99 7.21
C VAL A 321 -18.27 18.25 7.01
N ARG A 322 -18.12 17.46 5.95
CA ARG A 322 -16.89 16.74 5.66
C ARG A 322 -15.71 17.69 5.40
N GLN A 323 -15.95 18.81 4.71
CA GLN A 323 -14.97 19.88 4.54
C GLN A 323 -14.58 20.51 5.88
N ALA A 324 -15.57 20.81 6.75
CA ALA A 324 -15.31 21.33 8.10
C ALA A 324 -14.37 20.41 8.89
N LEU A 325 -14.63 19.10 8.87
CA LEU A 325 -13.80 18.12 9.53
C LEU A 325 -12.36 18.05 8.94
N ASN A 326 -12.20 18.32 7.63
CA ASN A 326 -10.87 18.46 7.02
C ASN A 326 -10.11 19.70 7.55
N TYR A 327 -10.79 20.85 7.73
CA TYR A 327 -10.19 22.05 8.33
C TYR A 327 -9.94 21.93 9.83
N ALA A 328 -10.67 21.04 10.52
CA ALA A 328 -10.56 20.80 11.95
C ALA A 328 -9.33 19.97 12.35
N ILE A 329 -8.68 19.30 11.40
CA ILE A 329 -7.60 18.35 11.67
C ILE A 329 -6.27 18.92 11.17
N ASP A 330 -5.33 19.22 12.10
CA ASP A 330 -3.97 19.60 11.76
C ASP A 330 -3.16 18.38 11.29
N THR A 331 -3.31 18.06 10.01
CA THR A 331 -2.60 16.94 9.38
C THR A 331 -1.08 17.13 9.40
N GLU A 332 -0.58 18.36 9.39
CA GLU A 332 0.85 18.63 9.46
C GLU A 332 1.40 18.35 10.86
N ALA A 333 0.70 18.77 11.92
CA ALA A 333 1.06 18.45 13.29
C ALA A 333 1.03 16.92 13.54
N VAL A 334 -0.01 16.22 13.04
CA VAL A 334 -0.09 14.74 13.09
C VAL A 334 1.14 14.10 12.46
N ARG A 335 1.52 14.53 11.26
CA ARG A 335 2.67 14.01 10.52
C ARG A 335 3.98 14.27 11.26
N LYS A 336 4.22 15.50 11.70
CA LYS A 336 5.44 15.88 12.42
C LYS A 336 5.56 15.16 13.77
N THR A 337 4.46 15.05 14.51
CA THR A 337 4.47 14.51 15.88
C THR A 337 4.50 12.97 15.90
N PHE A 338 3.68 12.31 15.05
CA PHE A 338 3.51 10.87 15.12
C PHE A 338 4.41 10.12 14.14
N LEU A 339 4.82 10.76 13.03
CA LEU A 339 5.62 10.15 11.96
C LEU A 339 6.99 10.81 11.78
N PHE A 340 7.31 11.81 12.60
CA PHE A 340 8.59 12.53 12.59
C PHE A 340 8.92 13.16 11.23
N GLY A 341 7.92 13.45 10.39
CA GLY A 341 8.11 14.01 9.05
C GLY A 341 8.76 13.04 8.05
N LEU A 342 8.74 11.75 8.33
CA LEU A 342 9.27 10.72 7.41
C LEU A 342 8.32 10.38 6.26
N ASP A 343 7.07 10.76 6.38
CA ASP A 343 6.01 10.59 5.41
C ASP A 343 6.00 11.71 4.37
N ARG A 344 5.10 11.60 3.39
CA ARG A 344 4.76 12.67 2.44
C ARG A 344 3.28 12.98 2.50
N PRO A 345 2.89 14.28 2.53
CA PRO A 345 1.48 14.64 2.43
C PRO A 345 0.92 14.20 1.09
N THR A 346 -0.36 13.87 1.05
CA THR A 346 -1.08 13.58 -0.19
C THR A 346 -2.50 14.10 -0.14
N THR A 347 -3.04 14.42 -1.30
CA THR A 347 -4.45 14.71 -1.56
C THR A 347 -5.00 13.78 -2.64
N CYS A 348 -4.23 12.74 -2.98
CA CYS A 348 -4.42 11.96 -4.19
C CYS A 348 -4.55 10.47 -3.87
N HIS A 349 -5.42 9.80 -4.62
CA HIS A 349 -5.59 8.35 -4.58
C HIS A 349 -4.39 7.59 -5.16
N PHE A 350 -3.72 8.17 -6.16
CA PHE A 350 -2.68 7.49 -6.92
C PHE A 350 -1.30 7.56 -6.25
N TYR A 351 -0.36 6.79 -6.80
CA TYR A 351 1.03 6.88 -6.42
C TYR A 351 1.54 8.33 -6.49
N LEU A 352 2.28 8.76 -5.49
CA LEU A 352 2.70 10.17 -5.33
C LEU A 352 3.43 10.78 -6.52
N GLU A 353 4.13 9.95 -7.30
CA GLU A 353 4.88 10.38 -8.48
C GLU A 353 4.08 10.22 -9.78
N SER A 354 2.81 9.79 -9.66
CA SER A 354 1.92 9.64 -10.80
C SER A 354 1.46 10.99 -11.34
N SER A 355 1.48 11.14 -12.65
CA SER A 355 0.89 12.29 -13.35
C SER A 355 -0.65 12.33 -13.29
N ALA A 356 -1.28 11.31 -12.72
CA ALA A 356 -2.70 11.29 -12.39
C ALA A 356 -3.07 12.18 -11.19
N CYS A 357 -2.10 12.52 -10.33
CA CYS A 357 -2.30 13.46 -9.24
C CYS A 357 -2.33 14.90 -9.77
N ASP A 358 -3.25 15.71 -9.27
CA ASP A 358 -3.28 17.15 -9.60
C ASP A 358 -2.28 17.89 -8.69
N PRO A 359 -1.20 18.44 -9.25
CA PRO A 359 -0.18 19.13 -8.44
C PRO A 359 -0.64 20.47 -7.86
N SER A 360 -1.80 21.00 -8.29
CA SER A 360 -2.38 22.21 -7.74
C SER A 360 -3.13 21.99 -6.42
N LEU A 361 -3.46 20.75 -6.08
CA LEU A 361 -4.17 20.40 -4.85
C LEU A 361 -3.18 20.20 -3.70
N ALA A 362 -3.34 21.00 -2.66
CA ALA A 362 -2.62 20.86 -1.39
C ALA A 362 -3.55 20.40 -0.27
N PRO A 363 -3.06 19.73 0.78
CA PRO A 363 -3.86 19.48 1.97
C PRO A 363 -4.50 20.75 2.49
N ARG A 364 -5.77 20.68 2.94
CA ARG A 364 -6.43 21.83 3.55
C ARG A 364 -5.66 22.28 4.79
N PRO A 365 -5.49 23.59 4.99
CA PRO A 365 -4.83 24.09 6.18
C PRO A 365 -5.69 23.81 7.43
N TYR A 366 -5.04 23.68 8.58
CA TYR A 366 -5.76 23.66 9.85
C TYR A 366 -6.37 25.03 10.11
N ASP A 367 -7.69 25.12 10.10
CA ASP A 367 -8.46 26.35 10.33
C ASP A 367 -9.77 26.03 11.07
N PRO A 368 -9.72 25.95 12.42
CA PRO A 368 -10.92 25.70 13.23
C PRO A 368 -12.02 26.76 13.07
N ALA A 369 -11.67 28.01 12.73
CA ALA A 369 -12.67 29.04 12.51
C ALA A 369 -13.46 28.79 11.21
N GLN A 370 -12.78 28.42 10.13
CA GLN A 370 -13.44 27.99 8.89
C GLN A 370 -14.26 26.71 9.10
N ALA A 371 -13.75 25.77 9.91
CA ALA A 371 -14.49 24.56 10.27
C ALA A 371 -15.80 24.88 10.99
N ALA A 372 -15.76 25.74 12.02
CA ALA A 372 -16.94 26.17 12.75
C ALA A 372 -17.96 26.84 11.81
N LYS A 373 -17.51 27.77 10.95
CA LYS A 373 -18.36 28.44 9.98
C LYS A 373 -19.08 27.46 9.04
N LEU A 374 -18.37 26.49 8.50
CA LEU A 374 -18.96 25.47 7.62
C LEU A 374 -20.01 24.59 8.34
N LEU A 375 -19.77 24.27 9.63
CA LEU A 375 -20.75 23.56 10.45
C LEU A 375 -22.01 24.42 10.67
N ASP A 376 -21.85 25.72 10.96
CA ASP A 376 -22.97 26.65 11.09
C ASP A 376 -23.77 26.75 9.79
N GLU A 377 -23.09 26.89 8.63
CA GLU A 377 -23.72 26.94 7.31
C GLU A 377 -24.43 25.64 6.93
N ALA A 378 -23.98 24.51 7.47
CA ALA A 378 -24.62 23.21 7.31
C ALA A 378 -25.81 23.00 8.28
N GLY A 379 -26.03 23.97 9.18
CA GLY A 379 -27.13 23.95 10.15
C GLY A 379 -26.81 23.20 11.45
N TRP A 380 -25.55 22.92 11.71
CA TRP A 380 -25.10 22.34 12.98
C TRP A 380 -24.70 23.47 13.94
N GLN A 381 -25.53 23.72 14.96
CA GLN A 381 -25.33 24.76 15.98
C GLN A 381 -25.64 24.17 17.36
N ASP A 382 -25.14 24.77 18.42
CA ASP A 382 -25.50 24.43 19.80
C ASP A 382 -26.77 25.22 20.18
N HIS A 383 -27.92 24.57 20.01
CA HIS A 383 -29.22 25.24 20.24
C HIS A 383 -29.70 25.14 21.71
N ASP A 384 -29.25 24.13 22.46
CA ASP A 384 -29.66 23.90 23.83
C ASP A 384 -28.63 24.34 24.88
N GLY A 385 -27.41 24.73 24.43
CA GLY A 385 -26.34 25.26 25.28
C GLY A 385 -25.58 24.19 26.06
N ASP A 386 -25.65 22.91 25.63
CA ASP A 386 -24.93 21.80 26.27
C ASP A 386 -23.46 21.71 25.83
N GLY A 387 -23.02 22.53 24.89
CA GLY A 387 -21.69 22.59 24.31
C GLY A 387 -21.48 21.60 23.15
N ILE A 388 -22.52 20.88 22.74
CA ILE A 388 -22.53 19.99 21.60
C ILE A 388 -23.42 20.58 20.51
N ARG A 389 -22.94 20.63 19.29
CA ARG A 389 -23.75 21.05 18.15
C ARG A 389 -24.88 20.05 17.90
N ASP A 390 -26.05 20.56 17.59
CA ASP A 390 -27.18 19.76 17.17
C ASP A 390 -27.81 20.30 15.89
N LYS A 391 -28.61 19.47 15.23
CA LYS A 391 -29.41 19.81 14.08
C LYS A 391 -30.73 19.04 14.15
N ASP A 392 -31.86 19.73 14.04
CA ASP A 392 -33.18 19.12 14.10
C ASP A 392 -33.38 18.28 15.39
N GLY A 393 -32.77 18.71 16.51
CA GLY A 393 -32.80 18.03 17.80
C GLY A 393 -31.91 16.78 17.89
N VAL A 394 -31.04 16.53 16.88
CA VAL A 394 -30.09 15.42 16.89
C VAL A 394 -28.70 15.96 17.23
N PRO A 395 -28.10 15.58 18.37
CA PRO A 395 -26.77 16.04 18.76
C PRO A 395 -25.70 15.45 17.81
N PHE A 396 -24.66 16.22 17.49
CA PHE A 396 -23.54 15.76 16.67
C PHE A 396 -22.62 14.83 17.47
N ARG A 397 -23.09 13.61 17.68
CA ARG A 397 -22.36 12.53 18.37
C ARG A 397 -22.17 11.36 17.41
N PHE A 398 -20.93 10.88 17.26
CA PHE A 398 -20.64 9.75 16.39
C PHE A 398 -19.52 8.88 16.96
N THR A 399 -19.40 7.68 16.44
CA THR A 399 -18.38 6.70 16.84
C THR A 399 -17.26 6.60 15.81
N PHE A 400 -16.03 6.75 16.26
CA PHE A 400 -14.83 6.46 15.47
C PHE A 400 -14.39 5.01 15.72
N LEU A 401 -14.59 4.16 14.72
CA LEU A 401 -14.20 2.76 14.76
C LEU A 401 -12.72 2.60 14.46
N MET A 402 -11.96 1.86 15.29
CA MET A 402 -10.55 1.61 15.07
C MET A 402 -10.13 0.19 15.44
N ASN A 403 -9.11 -0.33 14.72
CA ASN A 403 -8.40 -1.53 15.13
C ASN A 403 -7.61 -1.27 16.43
N ALA A 404 -7.82 -2.10 17.44
CA ALA A 404 -7.22 -1.97 18.77
C ALA A 404 -5.68 -2.08 18.74
N ASP A 405 -5.11 -2.87 17.81
CA ASP A 405 -3.67 -3.12 17.70
C ASP A 405 -2.90 -2.02 16.96
N SER A 406 -3.60 -1.02 16.42
CA SER A 406 -2.96 0.05 15.67
C SER A 406 -2.28 1.07 16.59
N VAL A 407 -0.95 1.02 16.67
CA VAL A 407 -0.13 1.99 17.43
C VAL A 407 -0.36 3.43 16.95
N PHE A 408 -0.56 3.62 15.66
CA PHE A 408 -0.84 4.94 15.08
C PHE A 408 -2.23 5.44 15.50
N LEU A 409 -3.27 4.62 15.36
CA LEU A 409 -4.63 5.02 15.70
C LEU A 409 -4.82 5.24 17.22
N ALA A 410 -4.04 4.52 18.05
CA ALA A 410 -4.03 4.75 19.50
C ALA A 410 -3.58 6.18 19.88
N LYS A 411 -2.82 6.85 19.01
CA LYS A 411 -2.41 8.26 19.17
C LYS A 411 -3.36 9.21 18.43
N LEU A 412 -3.75 8.84 17.21
CA LEU A 412 -4.58 9.69 16.35
C LEU A 412 -5.99 9.89 16.93
N ALA A 413 -6.66 8.82 17.37
CA ALA A 413 -8.07 8.92 17.79
C ALA A 413 -8.28 9.86 18.99
N PRO A 414 -7.48 9.85 20.07
CA PRO A 414 -7.59 10.84 21.14
C PRO A 414 -7.32 12.27 20.68
N TYR A 415 -6.38 12.45 19.74
CA TYR A 415 -6.12 13.75 19.14
C TYR A 415 -7.35 14.26 18.38
N LEU A 416 -7.93 13.45 17.51
CA LEU A 416 -9.17 13.80 16.79
C LEU A 416 -10.30 14.15 17.75
N GLN A 417 -10.49 13.36 18.80
CA GLN A 417 -11.52 13.61 19.82
C GLN A 417 -11.36 15.00 20.46
N GLN A 418 -10.13 15.39 20.77
CA GLN A 418 -9.85 16.72 21.34
C GLN A 418 -10.10 17.86 20.36
N GLU A 419 -9.66 17.71 19.11
CA GLU A 419 -9.83 18.76 18.09
C GLU A 419 -11.32 18.96 17.76
N LEU A 420 -12.06 17.87 17.61
CA LEU A 420 -13.49 17.94 17.31
C LEU A 420 -14.33 18.46 18.48
N ALA A 421 -13.94 18.14 19.71
CA ALA A 421 -14.62 18.67 20.91
C ALA A 421 -14.55 20.21 20.99
N LYS A 422 -13.47 20.85 20.50
CA LYS A 422 -13.36 22.33 20.42
C LYS A 422 -14.41 22.95 19.50
N LEU A 423 -14.98 22.16 18.59
CA LEU A 423 -16.00 22.57 17.64
C LEU A 423 -17.41 22.16 18.07
N GLY A 424 -17.59 21.63 19.28
CA GLY A 424 -18.87 21.10 19.74
C GLY A 424 -19.27 19.79 19.06
N VAL A 425 -18.32 19.00 18.58
CA VAL A 425 -18.57 17.69 17.97
C VAL A 425 -18.08 16.59 18.91
N ALA A 426 -18.98 15.73 19.36
CA ALA A 426 -18.67 14.63 20.26
C ALA A 426 -18.30 13.36 19.48
N MET A 427 -17.05 12.92 19.62
CA MET A 427 -16.57 11.69 19.01
C MET A 427 -16.28 10.64 20.08
N GLU A 428 -16.87 9.46 19.96
CA GLU A 428 -16.59 8.31 20.81
C GLU A 428 -15.61 7.35 20.12
N ILE A 429 -14.65 6.79 20.86
CA ILE A 429 -13.67 5.87 20.31
C ILE A 429 -14.10 4.42 20.58
N ARG A 430 -14.36 3.66 19.52
CA ARG A 430 -14.67 2.23 19.59
C ARG A 430 -13.49 1.39 19.11
N LYS A 431 -12.86 0.66 20.02
CA LYS A 431 -11.72 -0.24 19.73
C LYS A 431 -12.22 -1.67 19.59
N VAL A 432 -11.86 -2.33 18.51
CA VAL A 432 -12.18 -3.75 18.25
C VAL A 432 -10.95 -4.47 17.69
N ASP A 433 -10.92 -5.80 17.76
CA ASP A 433 -9.91 -6.61 17.09
C ASP A 433 -10.03 -6.52 15.55
N TRP A 434 -9.01 -6.97 14.83
CA TRP A 434 -8.95 -6.85 13.38
C TRP A 434 -10.08 -7.58 12.65
N ALA A 435 -10.48 -8.78 13.13
CA ALA A 435 -11.52 -9.57 12.47
C ALA A 435 -12.88 -8.87 12.55
N LEU A 436 -13.25 -8.43 13.76
CA LEU A 436 -14.49 -7.65 13.95
C LEU A 436 -14.42 -6.29 13.24
N PHE A 437 -13.25 -5.65 13.22
CA PHE A 437 -13.04 -4.40 12.50
C PHE A 437 -13.36 -4.55 11.01
N THR A 438 -12.75 -5.53 10.34
CA THR A 438 -12.96 -5.77 8.90
C THR A 438 -14.39 -6.19 8.58
N GLN A 439 -15.04 -6.96 9.46
CA GLN A 439 -16.44 -7.31 9.33
C GLN A 439 -17.31 -6.04 9.37
N LEU A 440 -17.17 -5.19 10.41
CA LEU A 440 -17.98 -3.98 10.57
C LEU A 440 -17.77 -2.99 9.42
N ILE A 441 -16.55 -2.87 8.90
CA ILE A 441 -16.23 -2.04 7.73
C ILE A 441 -16.95 -2.58 6.50
N GLY A 442 -16.85 -3.89 6.22
CA GLY A 442 -17.51 -4.52 5.06
C GLY A 442 -19.04 -4.50 5.14
N GLU A 443 -19.61 -4.46 6.36
CA GLU A 443 -21.05 -4.33 6.59
C GLU A 443 -21.52 -2.86 6.67
N HIS A 444 -20.65 -1.87 6.49
CA HIS A 444 -20.92 -0.43 6.65
C HIS A 444 -21.46 -0.04 8.04
N ARG A 445 -21.14 -0.82 9.07
CA ARG A 445 -21.62 -0.66 10.46
C ARG A 445 -20.65 0.18 11.30
N PHE A 446 -20.33 1.36 10.81
CA PHE A 446 -19.49 2.36 11.46
C PHE A 446 -19.93 3.76 11.06
N ASP A 447 -19.49 4.79 11.80
CA ASP A 447 -19.73 6.18 11.43
C ASP A 447 -18.50 6.80 10.80
N ALA A 448 -17.35 6.68 11.44
CA ALA A 448 -16.07 7.15 10.93
C ALA A 448 -14.97 6.13 11.22
N THR A 449 -13.93 6.12 10.42
CA THR A 449 -12.77 5.23 10.57
C THR A 449 -11.52 5.81 9.93
N SER A 450 -10.39 5.14 10.11
CA SER A 450 -9.15 5.42 9.41
C SER A 450 -8.48 4.13 8.98
N LEU A 451 -8.10 4.09 7.71
CA LEU A 451 -7.43 2.95 7.07
C LEU A 451 -6.28 3.42 6.18
N ARG A 452 -5.63 2.46 5.56
CA ARG A 452 -4.62 2.67 4.53
C ARG A 452 -4.96 1.83 3.30
N TRP A 453 -4.96 2.48 2.14
CA TRP A 453 -4.91 1.77 0.86
C TRP A 453 -3.47 1.59 0.41
N GLY A 454 -3.18 0.46 -0.18
CA GLY A 454 -1.86 0.16 -0.74
C GLY A 454 -1.97 -0.68 -2.00
N ASN A 455 -0.97 -0.56 -2.87
CA ASN A 455 -0.88 -1.30 -4.12
C ASN A 455 0.58 -1.71 -4.36
N SER A 456 0.79 -2.80 -5.08
CA SER A 456 2.10 -3.28 -5.53
C SER A 456 2.47 -2.83 -6.94
N ASP A 457 1.61 -2.03 -7.59
CA ASP A 457 1.80 -1.51 -8.94
C ASP A 457 1.56 0.01 -8.97
N VAL A 458 2.27 0.72 -9.86
CA VAL A 458 2.08 2.16 -10.11
C VAL A 458 0.85 2.44 -10.97
N ALA A 459 0.42 1.50 -11.80
CA ALA A 459 -0.81 1.60 -12.56
C ALA A 459 -2.01 1.18 -11.69
N GLN A 460 -2.90 2.12 -11.43
CA GLN A 460 -4.00 1.95 -10.49
C GLN A 460 -5.34 2.27 -11.15
N ASP A 461 -6.34 1.45 -10.86
CA ASP A 461 -7.75 1.69 -11.23
C ASP A 461 -8.51 2.14 -9.98
N PRO A 462 -9.07 3.36 -9.94
CA PRO A 462 -9.80 3.86 -8.80
C PRO A 462 -11.22 3.27 -8.65
N TYR A 463 -11.66 2.42 -9.58
CA TYR A 463 -13.03 1.92 -9.69
C TYR A 463 -13.53 1.25 -8.41
N GLU A 464 -12.73 0.35 -7.85
CA GLU A 464 -13.13 -0.45 -6.67
C GLU A 464 -13.36 0.40 -5.42
N ILE A 465 -12.62 1.53 -5.29
CA ILE A 465 -12.69 2.38 -4.09
C ILE A 465 -13.69 3.52 -4.25
N TRP A 466 -13.84 4.07 -5.48
CA TRP A 466 -14.58 5.33 -5.65
C TRP A 466 -15.86 5.23 -6.46
N HIS A 467 -16.05 4.16 -7.26
CA HIS A 467 -17.26 4.02 -8.04
C HIS A 467 -18.44 3.60 -7.16
N SER A 468 -19.62 4.21 -7.35
CA SER A 468 -20.80 3.98 -6.52
C SER A 468 -21.30 2.53 -6.56
N SER A 469 -21.07 1.78 -7.65
CA SER A 469 -21.41 0.36 -7.75
C SER A 469 -20.59 -0.54 -6.82
N GLN A 470 -19.51 -0.03 -6.25
CA GLN A 470 -18.59 -0.76 -5.38
C GLN A 470 -18.86 -0.55 -3.88
N MET A 471 -19.98 0.06 -3.54
CA MET A 471 -20.46 0.21 -2.14
C MET A 471 -20.83 -1.15 -1.55
N LYS A 472 -21.48 -2.02 -2.34
CA LYS A 472 -21.80 -3.38 -1.93
C LYS A 472 -20.78 -4.35 -2.51
N ASP A 473 -20.18 -5.16 -1.68
CA ASP A 473 -19.19 -6.19 -2.04
C ASP A 473 -17.86 -5.66 -2.63
N GLY A 474 -17.64 -4.34 -2.66
CA GLY A 474 -16.42 -3.67 -3.10
C GLY A 474 -15.68 -2.96 -1.97
N SER A 475 -14.76 -2.07 -2.33
CA SER A 475 -13.92 -1.32 -1.37
C SER A 475 -14.37 0.13 -1.14
N ASN A 476 -15.55 0.53 -1.66
CA ASN A 476 -16.16 1.83 -1.37
C ASN A 476 -16.86 1.81 0.01
N VAL A 477 -16.07 1.60 1.04
CA VAL A 477 -16.56 1.32 2.40
C VAL A 477 -17.24 2.51 3.08
N ILE A 478 -16.98 3.74 2.61
CA ILE A 478 -17.62 4.95 3.15
C ILE A 478 -18.92 5.33 2.44
N SER A 479 -19.37 4.49 1.51
CA SER A 479 -20.60 4.72 0.72
C SER A 479 -20.60 6.02 -0.09
N PHE A 480 -19.43 6.46 -0.55
CA PHE A 480 -19.29 7.64 -1.41
C PHE A 480 -20.05 7.44 -2.72
N LYS A 481 -20.79 8.44 -3.14
CA LYS A 481 -21.60 8.39 -4.36
C LYS A 481 -21.62 9.74 -5.05
N ASP A 482 -20.98 9.81 -6.21
CA ASP A 482 -21.00 11.00 -7.06
C ASP A 482 -21.01 10.60 -8.54
N PRO A 483 -22.07 10.91 -9.30
CA PRO A 483 -22.18 10.53 -10.72
C PRO A 483 -21.10 11.17 -11.60
N ARG A 484 -20.48 12.30 -11.20
CA ARG A 484 -19.35 12.91 -11.92
C ARG A 484 -18.11 12.02 -11.79
N VAL A 485 -17.87 11.48 -10.59
CA VAL A 485 -16.75 10.57 -10.33
C VAL A 485 -16.96 9.25 -11.05
N ASP A 486 -18.17 8.67 -10.98
CA ASP A 486 -18.52 7.44 -11.69
C ASP A 486 -18.24 7.58 -13.21
N ALA A 487 -18.75 8.65 -13.83
CA ALA A 487 -18.57 8.89 -15.27
C ALA A 487 -17.09 9.09 -15.65
N LEU A 488 -16.30 9.80 -14.81
CA LEU A 488 -14.88 10.01 -15.06
C LEU A 488 -14.09 8.69 -14.95
N ILE A 489 -14.41 7.84 -13.99
CA ILE A 489 -13.80 6.51 -13.84
C ILE A 489 -14.12 5.63 -15.04
N GLU A 490 -15.39 5.55 -15.45
CA GLU A 490 -15.81 4.72 -16.59
C GLU A 490 -15.13 5.15 -17.89
N GLN A 491 -15.07 6.46 -18.15
CA GLN A 491 -14.37 7.01 -19.31
C GLN A 491 -12.87 6.75 -19.25
N ALA A 492 -12.25 6.95 -18.08
CA ALA A 492 -10.82 6.71 -17.88
C ALA A 492 -10.46 5.23 -18.11
N ARG A 493 -11.28 4.30 -17.63
CA ARG A 493 -11.07 2.86 -17.83
C ARG A 493 -11.06 2.46 -19.30
N ALA A 494 -11.88 3.12 -20.14
CA ALA A 494 -11.94 2.88 -21.57
C ALA A 494 -10.89 3.68 -22.37
N THR A 495 -10.14 4.57 -21.73
CA THR A 495 -9.17 5.46 -22.38
C THR A 495 -7.77 4.86 -22.31
N LEU A 496 -7.22 4.45 -23.45
CA LEU A 496 -5.91 3.81 -23.58
C LEU A 496 -4.75 4.81 -23.56
N ASP A 497 -5.01 6.06 -24.00
CA ASP A 497 -4.03 7.15 -23.94
C ASP A 497 -3.79 7.61 -22.49
N ASP A 498 -2.57 7.44 -22.00
CA ASP A 498 -2.20 7.75 -20.63
C ASP A 498 -2.39 9.22 -20.25
N ALA A 499 -2.09 10.15 -21.17
CA ALA A 499 -2.18 11.57 -20.88
C ALA A 499 -3.64 12.02 -20.72
N ARG A 500 -4.53 11.54 -21.62
CA ARG A 500 -5.97 11.79 -21.52
C ARG A 500 -6.59 11.14 -20.29
N ARG A 501 -6.20 9.90 -19.99
CA ARG A 501 -6.67 9.19 -18.80
C ARG A 501 -6.26 9.91 -17.53
N ASN A 502 -5.01 10.34 -17.41
CA ASN A 502 -4.52 11.07 -16.26
C ASN A 502 -5.19 12.44 -16.10
N GLU A 503 -5.61 13.09 -17.19
CA GLU A 503 -6.44 14.31 -17.13
C GLU A 503 -7.80 14.03 -16.49
N MET A 504 -8.47 12.92 -16.84
CA MET A 504 -9.72 12.50 -16.21
C MET A 504 -9.53 12.21 -14.72
N TYR A 505 -8.44 11.54 -14.35
CA TYR A 505 -8.11 11.28 -12.95
C TYR A 505 -7.79 12.55 -12.16
N ARG A 506 -7.17 13.55 -12.75
CA ARG A 506 -7.02 14.87 -12.11
C ARG A 506 -8.35 15.57 -11.90
N LYS A 507 -9.27 15.49 -12.89
CA LYS A 507 -10.65 16.01 -12.72
C LYS A 507 -11.39 15.28 -11.60
N MET A 508 -11.29 13.96 -11.55
CA MET A 508 -11.82 13.15 -10.44
C MET A 508 -11.22 13.58 -9.09
N GLY A 509 -9.91 13.78 -9.03
CA GLY A 509 -9.22 14.25 -7.82
C GLY A 509 -9.74 15.59 -7.30
N ARG A 510 -10.09 16.53 -8.19
CA ARG A 510 -10.73 17.80 -7.80
C ARG A 510 -12.12 17.59 -7.20
N VAL A 511 -12.93 16.74 -7.82
CA VAL A 511 -14.27 16.41 -7.26
C VAL A 511 -14.11 15.77 -5.89
N LEU A 512 -13.22 14.80 -5.72
CA LEU A 512 -12.95 14.18 -4.42
C LEU A 512 -12.42 15.20 -3.39
N TYR A 513 -11.61 16.14 -3.82
CA TYR A 513 -11.13 17.21 -2.95
C TYR A 513 -12.29 18.08 -2.48
N ASP A 514 -13.19 18.51 -3.38
CA ASP A 514 -14.33 19.37 -3.05
C ASP A 514 -15.36 18.64 -2.20
N GLU A 515 -15.71 17.41 -2.52
CA GLU A 515 -16.67 16.58 -1.76
C GLU A 515 -16.11 16.11 -0.41
N ALA A 516 -14.79 16.07 -0.26
CA ALA A 516 -14.08 15.74 0.98
C ALA A 516 -14.51 14.40 1.64
N PRO A 517 -14.71 13.29 0.89
CA PRO A 517 -15.10 12.01 1.48
C PRO A 517 -14.02 11.45 2.43
N TYR A 518 -12.76 11.82 2.19
CA TYR A 518 -11.62 11.52 3.04
C TYR A 518 -10.91 12.79 3.52
N VAL A 519 -10.33 12.70 4.73
CA VAL A 519 -9.13 13.46 5.04
C VAL A 519 -7.95 12.62 4.56
N PHE A 520 -7.36 12.96 3.43
CA PHE A 520 -6.10 12.36 3.00
C PHE A 520 -5.00 12.82 3.96
N LEU A 521 -4.36 11.89 4.62
CA LEU A 521 -3.35 12.21 5.63
C LEU A 521 -1.95 12.27 5.02
N TYR A 522 -1.48 11.14 4.53
CA TYR A 522 -0.11 11.00 4.03
C TYR A 522 0.10 9.66 3.31
N SER A 523 1.14 9.60 2.49
CA SER A 523 1.75 8.36 2.05
C SER A 523 2.87 7.98 3.01
N ARG A 524 2.83 6.76 3.52
CA ARG A 524 3.80 6.23 4.47
C ARG A 524 4.95 5.54 3.73
N PRO A 525 6.22 5.84 4.06
CA PRO A 525 7.33 5.06 3.56
C PRO A 525 7.39 3.68 4.23
N SER A 526 8.00 2.71 3.56
CA SER A 526 8.61 1.57 4.22
C SER A 526 9.89 2.03 4.90
N LEU A 527 10.04 1.71 6.17
CA LEU A 527 11.20 2.04 6.99
C LEU A 527 11.85 0.72 7.39
N ASP A 528 12.82 0.28 6.62
CA ASP A 528 13.42 -1.02 6.77
C ASP A 528 14.89 -0.89 7.21
N ALA A 529 15.45 -1.99 7.68
CA ALA A 529 16.87 -2.07 8.01
C ALA A 529 17.45 -3.40 7.53
N ALA A 530 18.56 -3.33 6.81
CA ALA A 530 19.31 -4.50 6.36
C ALA A 530 20.68 -4.56 7.02
N ARG A 531 21.10 -5.74 7.48
CA ARG A 531 22.46 -5.94 7.97
C ARG A 531 23.47 -5.72 6.88
N GLU A 532 24.66 -5.23 7.26
CA GLU A 532 25.75 -4.99 6.34
C GLU A 532 26.12 -6.21 5.47
N ARG A 533 25.93 -7.42 5.98
CA ARG A 533 26.19 -8.64 5.20
C ARG A 533 25.20 -8.89 4.05
N VAL A 534 24.03 -8.24 4.04
CA VAL A 534 23.04 -8.35 2.96
C VAL A 534 23.52 -7.55 1.77
N ARG A 535 23.54 -8.16 0.60
CA ARG A 535 23.98 -7.58 -0.67
C ARG A 535 22.97 -7.88 -1.76
N GLY A 536 22.99 -7.10 -2.84
CA GLY A 536 22.07 -7.27 -3.98
C GLY A 536 20.63 -6.86 -3.68
N LEU A 537 20.36 -6.25 -2.51
CA LEU A 537 19.02 -5.86 -2.10
C LEU A 537 18.58 -4.58 -2.82
N ARG A 538 17.44 -4.66 -3.52
CA ARG A 538 16.81 -3.50 -4.19
C ARG A 538 15.34 -3.43 -3.81
N PRO A 539 14.89 -2.34 -3.19
CA PRO A 539 13.47 -2.12 -3.00
C PRO A 539 12.81 -1.72 -4.34
N SER A 540 11.52 -2.00 -4.45
CA SER A 540 10.67 -1.58 -5.56
C SER A 540 9.25 -1.36 -5.07
N VAL A 541 8.34 -0.92 -5.96
CA VAL A 541 6.91 -0.84 -5.63
C VAL A 541 6.33 -2.20 -5.21
N ALA A 542 6.89 -3.30 -5.72
CA ALA A 542 6.56 -4.68 -5.35
C ALA A 542 7.48 -5.22 -4.23
N TRP A 543 8.04 -4.35 -3.38
CA TRP A 543 9.01 -4.65 -2.32
C TRP A 543 10.36 -5.15 -2.83
N TYR A 544 10.90 -6.23 -2.28
CA TYR A 544 12.23 -6.73 -2.58
C TYR A 544 12.19 -7.95 -3.49
N ASP A 545 12.92 -7.89 -4.58
CA ASP A 545 13.27 -9.08 -5.33
C ASP A 545 14.47 -9.78 -4.66
N LEU A 546 14.27 -11.02 -4.24
CA LEU A 546 15.28 -11.76 -3.49
C LEU A 546 16.19 -12.61 -4.39
N GLN A 547 15.98 -12.65 -5.70
CA GLN A 547 16.77 -13.46 -6.62
C GLN A 547 18.23 -12.97 -6.72
N ASP A 548 18.43 -11.65 -6.63
CA ASP A 548 19.76 -11.02 -6.68
C ASP A 548 20.42 -10.91 -5.30
N VAL A 549 19.70 -11.22 -4.23
CA VAL A 549 20.20 -11.08 -2.86
C VAL A 549 21.17 -12.19 -2.50
N TRP A 550 22.26 -11.81 -1.86
CA TRP A 550 23.27 -12.73 -1.34
C TRP A 550 23.85 -12.22 -0.01
N LEU A 551 24.52 -13.08 0.73
CA LEU A 551 25.12 -12.74 2.02
C LEU A 551 26.64 -12.75 1.90
N SER A 552 27.28 -11.62 2.22
CA SER A 552 28.74 -11.56 2.27
C SER A 552 29.28 -12.41 3.42
N ARG A 553 30.46 -12.99 3.26
CA ARG A 553 31.19 -13.57 4.38
C ARG A 553 31.57 -12.44 5.34
N ARG A 554 31.46 -12.73 6.64
CA ARG A 554 31.90 -11.79 7.68
C ARG A 554 33.38 -11.53 7.60
#